data_6938546de4a6b73ff5995648f228370c
#
_entry.id   6938546de4a6b73ff5995648f228370c
#
_cell.length_a   1.000
_cell.length_b   1.000
_cell.length_c   1.000
_cell.angle_alpha   90.00
_cell.angle_beta   90.00
_cell.angle_gamma   90.00
#
_symmetry.space_group_name_H-M   'P 1'
#
loop_
_entity.id
_entity.type
_entity.pdbx_description
1 polymer ?
#
loop_
_entity_poly.entity_id
_entity_poly.type
_entity_poly.pdbx_seq_one_letter_code
_entity_poly.pdbx_strand_id
1 'polypeptide(L)'
;MMPRYDFNSLGGIEMNTDSLHRQLYATDASVYRILPEGVCFPKNKLDIVSLVNFARENKIPLIPRAGGTSLAGQVVGSGLIVDVSKYFNNILDFDAKAKTVTVEPGVVRHDLNAFLAPHQLFFGPNTSTSNRCTIGGMVGNNSSGTTSIKYGVTRDKIQSVECVLYDGSLVLFEAKEMEECFKKGSKSDLEHQIYQFFTEILSDPDHQKSIRTEYPKATVHRRNTGYALDALLNHFTDHKVPMLNLA
;
A
#
# COMPACT_ATOMS: atom_id res chain seq x y z
N MET A 1 -22.43 11.27 23.27
CA MET A 1 -22.03 12.29 22.29
C MET A 1 -22.45 11.76 20.95
N MET A 2 -23.29 12.49 20.19
CA MET A 2 -23.65 12.06 18.83
C MET A 2 -22.38 12.00 17.97
N PRO A 3 -22.27 11.03 17.05
CA PRO A 3 -21.14 10.99 16.15
C PRO A 3 -21.08 12.28 15.34
N ARG A 4 -19.88 12.81 15.15
CA ARG A 4 -19.62 14.07 14.43
C ARG A 4 -20.05 13.98 12.95
N TYR A 5 -20.21 12.76 12.45
CA TYR A 5 -20.51 12.45 11.06
C TYR A 5 -21.69 11.50 10.96
N ASP A 6 -22.49 11.65 9.92
CA ASP A 6 -23.58 10.71 9.61
C ASP A 6 -23.06 9.55 8.76
N PHE A 7 -22.82 8.43 9.41
CA PHE A 7 -22.33 7.20 8.77
C PHE A 7 -23.43 6.35 8.11
N ASN A 8 -24.71 6.78 8.17
CA ASN A 8 -25.80 6.00 7.59
C ASN A 8 -25.68 5.84 6.07
N SER A 9 -25.02 6.79 5.39
CA SER A 9 -24.74 6.72 3.95
C SER A 9 -23.77 5.59 3.57
N LEU A 10 -23.03 5.04 4.53
CA LEU A 10 -22.16 3.88 4.35
C LEU A 10 -22.89 2.55 4.60
N GLY A 11 -24.21 2.54 4.44
CA GLY A 11 -25.08 1.39 4.68
C GLY A 11 -24.55 0.10 4.04
N GLY A 12 -24.39 -0.96 4.88
CA GLY A 12 -23.86 -2.26 4.46
C GLY A 12 -22.38 -2.47 4.79
N ILE A 13 -21.57 -1.43 5.00
CA ILE A 13 -20.19 -1.56 5.47
C ILE A 13 -20.22 -1.77 6.98
N GLU A 14 -19.56 -2.83 7.44
CA GLU A 14 -19.41 -3.07 8.87
C GLU A 14 -18.58 -1.96 9.50
N MET A 15 -19.17 -1.24 10.47
CA MET A 15 -18.53 -0.12 11.15
C MET A 15 -18.82 -0.14 12.65
N ASN A 16 -17.83 0.20 13.45
CA ASN A 16 -17.94 0.33 14.89
C ASN A 16 -17.44 1.70 15.35
N THR A 17 -18.30 2.46 16.01
CA THR A 17 -17.99 3.80 16.56
C THR A 17 -18.06 3.83 18.08
N ASP A 18 -18.32 2.70 18.72
CA ASP A 18 -18.37 2.59 20.17
C ASP A 18 -16.99 2.77 20.83
N SER A 19 -17.03 3.07 22.11
CA SER A 19 -15.82 3.37 22.88
C SER A 19 -14.81 2.22 22.91
N LEU A 20 -15.28 0.96 22.93
CA LEU A 20 -14.41 -0.21 23.01
C LEU A 20 -13.58 -0.35 21.74
N HIS A 21 -14.23 -0.37 20.56
CA HIS A 21 -13.54 -0.50 19.28
C HIS A 21 -12.58 0.67 19.04
N ARG A 22 -13.01 1.90 19.31
CA ARG A 22 -12.15 3.08 19.18
C ARG A 22 -10.90 2.99 20.06
N GLN A 23 -11.01 2.45 21.28
CA GLN A 23 -9.85 2.26 22.15
C GLN A 23 -8.93 1.12 21.69
N LEU A 24 -9.48 0.00 21.21
CA LEU A 24 -8.69 -1.11 20.66
C LEU A 24 -7.86 -0.68 19.44
N TYR A 25 -8.38 0.22 18.61
CA TYR A 25 -7.71 0.70 17.42
C TYR A 25 -6.95 2.03 17.62
N ALA A 26 -6.91 2.56 18.83
CA ALA A 26 -6.19 3.78 19.14
C ALA A 26 -4.66 3.63 19.16
N THR A 27 -4.15 2.41 19.18
CA THR A 27 -2.72 2.09 19.30
C THR A 27 -2.28 1.14 18.18
N ASP A 28 -0.98 1.13 17.92
CA ASP A 28 -0.28 0.09 17.16
C ASP A 28 0.88 -0.47 18.02
N ALA A 29 1.94 -0.99 17.42
CA ALA A 29 3.12 -1.46 18.16
C ALA A 29 4.08 -0.33 18.58
N SER A 30 3.72 0.93 18.31
CA SER A 30 4.47 2.13 18.72
C SER A 30 4.06 2.62 20.12
N VAL A 31 4.65 3.74 20.52
CA VAL A 31 4.30 4.45 21.77
C VAL A 31 3.14 5.44 21.59
N TYR A 32 2.65 5.61 20.37
CA TYR A 32 1.60 6.57 20.06
C TYR A 32 0.21 6.03 20.34
N ARG A 33 -0.69 6.92 20.76
CA ARG A 33 -2.09 6.60 20.98
C ARG A 33 -2.96 7.77 20.55
N ILE A 34 -3.82 7.53 19.55
CA ILE A 34 -4.80 8.52 19.05
C ILE A 34 -6.14 7.80 18.87
N LEU A 35 -7.21 8.32 19.48
CA LEU A 35 -8.55 7.77 19.33
C LEU A 35 -9.10 8.09 17.93
N PRO A 36 -9.46 7.07 17.12
CA PRO A 36 -10.12 7.28 15.85
C PRO A 36 -11.59 7.68 16.03
N GLU A 37 -12.21 8.22 14.98
CA GLU A 37 -13.66 8.47 14.93
C GLU A 37 -14.47 7.17 14.85
N GLY A 38 -13.93 6.14 14.19
CA GLY A 38 -14.52 4.83 14.06
C GLY A 38 -13.59 3.84 13.35
N VAL A 39 -14.05 2.60 13.29
CA VAL A 39 -13.34 1.50 12.63
C VAL A 39 -14.27 0.86 11.61
N CYS A 40 -13.81 0.75 10.36
CA CYS A 40 -14.55 0.17 9.24
C CYS A 40 -13.89 -1.13 8.80
N PHE A 41 -14.71 -2.12 8.46
CA PHE A 41 -14.28 -3.42 7.96
C PHE A 41 -14.87 -3.65 6.56
N PRO A 42 -14.24 -3.12 5.49
CA PRO A 42 -14.71 -3.33 4.13
C PRO A 42 -14.61 -4.80 3.74
N LYS A 43 -15.59 -5.30 2.96
CA LYS A 43 -15.68 -6.69 2.52
C LYS A 43 -15.25 -6.88 1.06
N ASN A 44 -15.24 -5.79 0.30
CA ASN A 44 -14.91 -5.80 -1.12
C ASN A 44 -14.35 -4.43 -1.56
N LYS A 45 -13.85 -4.35 -2.79
CA LYS A 45 -13.25 -3.13 -3.34
C LYS A 45 -14.22 -1.95 -3.41
N LEU A 46 -15.51 -2.20 -3.67
CA LEU A 46 -16.53 -1.14 -3.74
C LEU A 46 -16.79 -0.52 -2.37
N ASP A 47 -16.68 -1.29 -1.30
CA ASP A 47 -16.75 -0.75 0.07
C ASP A 47 -15.60 0.24 0.30
N ILE A 48 -14.39 -0.07 -0.16
CA ILE A 48 -13.23 0.84 -0.05
C ILE A 48 -13.48 2.11 -0.88
N VAL A 49 -13.98 1.98 -2.10
CA VAL A 49 -14.35 3.13 -2.94
C VAL A 49 -15.38 4.02 -2.24
N SER A 50 -16.40 3.41 -1.64
CA SER A 50 -17.45 4.13 -0.88
C SER A 50 -16.87 4.87 0.32
N LEU A 51 -15.94 4.22 1.07
CA LEU A 51 -15.24 4.84 2.20
C LEU A 51 -14.38 6.02 1.75
N VAL A 52 -13.66 5.90 0.64
CA VAL A 52 -12.82 6.98 0.09
C VAL A 52 -13.68 8.18 -0.33
N ASN A 53 -14.78 7.94 -1.05
CA ASN A 53 -15.70 9.00 -1.45
C ASN A 53 -16.34 9.70 -0.24
N PHE A 54 -16.84 8.94 0.71
CA PHE A 54 -17.40 9.47 1.96
C PHE A 54 -16.37 10.32 2.72
N ALA A 55 -15.15 9.81 2.87
CA ALA A 55 -14.10 10.51 3.60
C ALA A 55 -13.71 11.82 2.91
N ARG A 56 -13.61 11.82 1.58
CA ARG A 56 -13.33 13.01 0.78
C ARG A 56 -14.43 14.08 0.95
N GLU A 57 -15.69 13.69 0.81
CA GLU A 57 -16.83 14.59 0.93
C GLU A 57 -16.96 15.19 2.33
N ASN A 58 -16.68 14.41 3.36
CA ASN A 58 -16.78 14.82 4.75
C ASN A 58 -15.45 15.35 5.33
N LYS A 59 -14.36 15.37 4.55
CA LYS A 59 -13.02 15.79 4.95
C LYS A 59 -12.50 15.04 6.18
N ILE A 60 -12.71 13.73 6.20
CA ILE A 60 -12.28 12.82 7.25
C ILE A 60 -11.01 12.10 6.78
N PRO A 61 -9.91 12.08 7.55
CA PRO A 61 -8.78 11.23 7.22
C PRO A 61 -9.14 9.75 7.23
N LEU A 62 -8.68 9.00 6.24
CA LEU A 62 -8.68 7.53 6.27
C LEU A 62 -7.33 7.02 6.72
N ILE A 63 -7.34 5.99 7.55
CA ILE A 63 -6.13 5.35 8.08
C ILE A 63 -6.23 3.86 7.72
N PRO A 64 -5.60 3.44 6.60
CA PRO A 64 -5.53 2.02 6.25
C PRO A 64 -4.77 1.24 7.33
N ARG A 65 -5.35 0.14 7.76
CA ARG A 65 -4.76 -0.71 8.80
C ARG A 65 -4.88 -2.18 8.42
N ALA A 66 -3.83 -2.90 8.69
CA ALA A 66 -3.77 -4.35 8.58
C ALA A 66 -3.31 -4.95 9.93
N GLY A 67 -2.12 -5.53 10.02
CA GLY A 67 -1.65 -6.16 11.24
C GLY A 67 -1.31 -5.22 12.41
N GLY A 68 -1.31 -3.91 12.22
CA GLY A 68 -1.01 -2.93 13.27
C GLY A 68 0.38 -3.07 13.90
N THR A 69 1.35 -3.59 13.15
CA THR A 69 2.70 -3.92 13.62
C THR A 69 3.72 -2.78 13.45
N SER A 70 3.28 -1.61 13.03
CA SER A 70 4.12 -0.41 12.87
C SER A 70 4.72 0.02 14.21
N LEU A 71 6.00 0.43 14.17
CA LEU A 71 6.73 0.95 15.34
C LEU A 71 6.79 2.48 15.36
N ALA A 72 6.24 3.17 14.35
CA ALA A 72 6.34 4.61 14.18
C ALA A 72 4.97 5.32 14.16
N GLY A 73 3.90 4.67 14.64
CA GLY A 73 2.56 5.27 14.69
C GLY A 73 1.88 5.42 13.32
N GLN A 74 2.29 4.65 12.33
CA GLN A 74 1.83 4.81 10.94
C GLN A 74 0.34 4.47 10.76
N VAL A 75 -0.25 3.74 11.70
CA VAL A 75 -1.64 3.27 11.62
C VAL A 75 -2.51 3.76 12.79
N VAL A 76 -2.10 4.84 13.44
CA VAL A 76 -2.90 5.55 14.45
C VAL A 76 -3.27 6.96 13.98
N GLY A 77 -4.47 7.41 14.27
CA GLY A 77 -4.94 8.73 13.85
C GLY A 77 -6.38 9.00 14.25
N SER A 78 -6.79 10.27 14.15
CA SER A 78 -8.13 10.73 14.56
C SER A 78 -9.22 10.52 13.49
N GLY A 79 -8.89 9.89 12.35
CA GLY A 79 -9.85 9.64 11.27
C GLY A 79 -10.59 8.30 11.40
N LEU A 80 -11.05 7.77 10.28
CA LEU A 80 -11.62 6.43 10.19
C LEU A 80 -10.50 5.42 9.94
N ILE A 81 -10.41 4.42 10.80
CA ILE A 81 -9.56 3.25 10.56
C ILE A 81 -10.26 2.34 9.54
N VAL A 82 -9.56 1.96 8.50
CA VAL A 82 -10.03 1.00 7.49
C VAL A 82 -9.23 -0.28 7.65
N ASP A 83 -9.79 -1.24 8.40
CA ASP A 83 -9.14 -2.51 8.66
C ASP A 83 -9.40 -3.49 7.52
N VAL A 84 -8.35 -3.80 6.77
CA VAL A 84 -8.39 -4.76 5.65
C VAL A 84 -8.00 -6.17 6.06
N SER A 85 -7.61 -6.40 7.32
CA SER A 85 -7.14 -7.72 7.77
C SER A 85 -8.28 -8.73 7.97
N LYS A 86 -9.53 -8.24 8.21
CA LYS A 86 -10.66 -9.09 8.55
C LYS A 86 -11.22 -9.84 7.35
N TYR A 87 -11.34 -9.19 6.20
CA TYR A 87 -12.03 -9.73 5.03
C TYR A 87 -11.18 -9.84 3.78
N PHE A 88 -10.07 -9.12 3.68
CA PHE A 88 -9.16 -9.14 2.53
C PHE A 88 -7.96 -10.04 2.80
N ASN A 89 -8.19 -11.34 3.01
CA ASN A 89 -7.16 -12.29 3.41
C ASN A 89 -7.06 -13.52 2.48
N ASN A 90 -7.54 -13.40 1.24
CA ASN A 90 -7.52 -14.47 0.26
C ASN A 90 -6.26 -14.42 -0.62
N ILE A 91 -5.76 -15.61 -0.98
CA ILE A 91 -4.83 -15.80 -2.09
C ILE A 91 -5.72 -15.98 -3.34
N LEU A 92 -5.59 -15.05 -4.29
CA LEU A 92 -6.51 -14.94 -5.43
C LEU A 92 -6.06 -15.76 -6.62
N ASP A 93 -4.74 -15.78 -6.89
CA ASP A 93 -4.16 -16.48 -8.02
C ASP A 93 -2.72 -16.89 -7.73
N PHE A 94 -2.25 -17.96 -8.38
CA PHE A 94 -0.88 -18.45 -8.23
C PHE A 94 -0.37 -19.10 -9.52
N ASP A 95 0.72 -18.59 -10.06
CA ASP A 95 1.45 -19.20 -11.16
C ASP A 95 2.82 -19.71 -10.70
N ALA A 96 2.95 -21.02 -10.55
CA ALA A 96 4.19 -21.66 -10.12
C ALA A 96 5.34 -21.53 -11.16
N LYS A 97 5.01 -21.40 -12.47
CA LYS A 97 6.02 -21.27 -13.54
C LYS A 97 6.56 -19.85 -13.57
N ALA A 98 5.68 -18.85 -13.54
CA ALA A 98 6.04 -17.44 -13.44
C ALA A 98 6.57 -17.07 -12.04
N LYS A 99 6.33 -17.92 -11.03
CA LYS A 99 6.64 -17.67 -9.62
C LYS A 99 5.96 -16.41 -9.09
N THR A 100 4.71 -16.22 -9.47
CA THR A 100 3.88 -15.08 -9.06
C THR A 100 2.69 -15.54 -8.26
N VAL A 101 2.25 -14.69 -7.34
CA VAL A 101 1.05 -14.90 -6.53
C VAL A 101 0.31 -13.58 -6.38
N THR A 102 -1.00 -13.58 -6.63
CA THR A 102 -1.88 -12.44 -6.37
C THR A 102 -2.58 -12.64 -5.05
N VAL A 103 -2.44 -11.68 -4.16
CA VAL A 103 -3.00 -11.76 -2.80
C VAL A 103 -3.74 -10.49 -2.43
N GLU A 104 -4.71 -10.63 -1.56
CA GLU A 104 -5.36 -9.51 -0.91
C GLU A 104 -4.45 -8.91 0.18
N PRO A 105 -4.61 -7.61 0.54
CA PRO A 105 -3.69 -6.91 1.44
C PRO A 105 -3.64 -7.45 2.88
N GLY A 106 -4.68 -8.14 3.34
CA GLY A 106 -4.77 -8.72 4.68
C GLY A 106 -4.12 -10.10 4.81
N VAL A 107 -3.62 -10.71 3.73
CA VAL A 107 -2.93 -12.01 3.80
C VAL A 107 -1.70 -11.90 4.68
N VAL A 108 -1.62 -12.75 5.70
CA VAL A 108 -0.48 -12.79 6.63
C VAL A 108 0.73 -13.43 5.92
N ARG A 109 1.90 -12.81 6.09
CA ARG A 109 3.14 -13.32 5.48
C ARG A 109 3.43 -14.79 5.79
N HIS A 110 3.19 -15.21 7.03
CA HIS A 110 3.39 -16.60 7.44
C HIS A 110 2.49 -17.56 6.64
N ASP A 111 1.22 -17.22 6.49
CA ASP A 111 0.24 -18.04 5.80
C ASP A 111 0.53 -18.10 4.29
N LEU A 112 0.95 -16.98 3.71
CA LEU A 112 1.46 -16.97 2.34
C LEU A 112 2.64 -17.95 2.16
N ASN A 113 3.60 -17.94 3.07
CA ASN A 113 4.74 -18.82 2.97
C ASN A 113 4.37 -20.29 3.23
N ALA A 114 3.39 -20.58 4.08
CA ALA A 114 2.85 -21.91 4.25
C ALA A 114 2.18 -22.41 2.95
N PHE A 115 1.44 -21.54 2.26
CA PHE A 115 0.85 -21.85 0.94
C PHE A 115 1.91 -22.12 -0.13
N LEU A 116 3.00 -21.35 -0.15
CA LEU A 116 4.05 -21.44 -1.16
C LEU A 116 5.03 -22.63 -0.93
N ALA A 117 5.16 -23.10 0.30
CA ALA A 117 6.15 -24.13 0.69
C ALA A 117 6.05 -25.43 -0.11
N PRO A 118 4.86 -26.01 -0.40
CA PRO A 118 4.75 -27.21 -1.24
C PRO A 118 5.32 -27.05 -2.65
N HIS A 119 5.38 -25.81 -3.14
CA HIS A 119 5.93 -25.44 -4.45
C HIS A 119 7.42 -25.08 -4.39
N GLN A 120 8.09 -25.26 -3.23
CA GLN A 120 9.49 -24.88 -2.98
C GLN A 120 9.74 -23.38 -3.20
N LEU A 121 8.71 -22.56 -2.99
CA LEU A 121 8.74 -21.10 -3.11
C LEU A 121 8.47 -20.46 -1.74
N PHE A 122 8.89 -19.19 -1.62
CA PHE A 122 8.58 -18.38 -0.46
C PHE A 122 8.72 -16.88 -0.78
N PHE A 123 8.01 -16.06 -0.02
CA PHE A 123 8.16 -14.61 -0.04
C PHE A 123 9.35 -14.21 0.84
N GLY A 124 10.42 -13.71 0.20
CA GLY A 124 11.76 -13.56 0.80
C GLY A 124 11.89 -12.54 1.94
N PRO A 125 11.31 -11.31 1.86
CA PRO A 125 11.42 -10.35 2.95
C PRO A 125 10.86 -10.89 4.26
N ASN A 126 11.67 -10.88 5.34
CA ASN A 126 11.31 -11.51 6.62
C ASN A 126 11.36 -10.52 7.77
N THR A 127 10.19 -10.09 8.23
CA THR A 127 10.03 -9.20 9.38
C THR A 127 9.99 -10.01 10.69
N SER A 128 10.30 -9.36 11.81
CA SER A 128 10.15 -9.94 13.15
C SER A 128 8.69 -10.30 13.49
N THR A 129 7.73 -9.68 12.81
CA THR A 129 6.29 -9.87 12.99
C THR A 129 5.67 -10.82 11.95
N SER A 130 6.46 -11.67 11.34
CA SER A 130 6.09 -12.56 10.24
C SER A 130 4.78 -13.34 10.43
N ASN A 131 4.45 -13.68 11.67
CA ASN A 131 3.24 -14.42 12.05
C ASN A 131 1.96 -13.56 12.11
N ARG A 132 2.04 -12.24 11.87
CA ARG A 132 0.91 -11.32 11.98
C ARG A 132 0.98 -10.10 11.07
N CYS A 133 2.15 -9.78 10.51
CA CYS A 133 2.23 -8.73 9.48
C CYS A 133 1.57 -9.22 8.18
N THR A 134 0.89 -8.33 7.50
CA THR A 134 0.17 -8.65 6.25
C THR A 134 0.89 -8.10 5.04
N ILE A 135 0.64 -8.68 3.88
CA ILE A 135 1.33 -8.29 2.64
C ILE A 135 1.03 -6.83 2.29
N GLY A 136 -0.21 -6.35 2.39
CA GLY A 136 -0.53 -4.94 2.13
C GLY A 136 0.18 -3.98 3.08
N GLY A 137 0.28 -4.33 4.38
CA GLY A 137 1.05 -3.55 5.35
C GLY A 137 2.55 -3.57 5.05
N MET A 138 3.09 -4.69 4.57
CA MET A 138 4.49 -4.80 4.15
C MET A 138 4.76 -3.96 2.89
N VAL A 139 3.82 -3.89 1.95
CA VAL A 139 3.93 -3.02 0.76
C VAL A 139 3.94 -1.55 1.18
N GLY A 140 2.94 -1.10 1.94
CA GLY A 140 2.84 0.31 2.36
C GLY A 140 4.02 0.80 3.21
N ASN A 141 4.69 -0.10 3.95
CA ASN A 141 5.88 0.22 4.74
C ASN A 141 7.21 -0.10 4.02
N ASN A 142 7.18 -0.66 2.82
CA ASN A 142 8.33 -1.26 2.16
C ASN A 142 9.16 -2.12 3.13
N SER A 143 8.50 -3.05 3.81
CA SER A 143 9.07 -3.80 4.92
C SER A 143 10.29 -4.62 4.50
N SER A 144 11.24 -4.69 5.40
CA SER A 144 12.48 -5.46 5.26
C SER A 144 12.78 -6.24 6.53
N GLY A 145 13.79 -7.08 6.50
CA GLY A 145 14.19 -7.86 7.67
C GLY A 145 15.59 -8.46 7.51
N THR A 146 15.91 -9.43 8.35
CA THR A 146 17.25 -10.06 8.39
C THR A 146 17.65 -10.74 7.08
N THR A 147 16.67 -11.22 6.31
CA THR A 147 16.90 -11.88 5.01
C THR A 147 17.03 -10.89 3.84
N SER A 148 16.82 -9.61 4.07
CA SER A 148 16.82 -8.59 2.99
C SER A 148 18.19 -8.38 2.34
N ILE A 149 19.28 -8.73 3.01
CA ILE A 149 20.63 -8.73 2.40
C ILE A 149 20.67 -9.67 1.18
N LYS A 150 19.96 -10.79 1.24
CA LYS A 150 19.91 -11.79 0.15
C LYS A 150 18.72 -11.61 -0.77
N TYR A 151 17.54 -11.28 -0.22
CA TYR A 151 16.28 -11.33 -0.95
C TYR A 151 15.67 -9.96 -1.25
N GLY A 152 16.34 -8.88 -0.85
CA GLY A 152 15.86 -7.52 -1.03
C GLY A 152 14.75 -7.14 -0.04
N VAL A 153 14.06 -6.04 -0.32
CA VAL A 153 12.95 -5.52 0.44
C VAL A 153 11.61 -5.86 -0.23
N THR A 154 10.49 -5.52 0.38
CA THR A 154 9.16 -5.86 -0.14
C THR A 154 8.94 -5.32 -1.54
N ARG A 155 9.30 -4.06 -1.81
CA ARG A 155 9.20 -3.41 -3.13
C ARG A 155 9.82 -4.24 -4.26
N ASP A 156 10.98 -4.85 -4.00
CA ASP A 156 11.72 -5.64 -5.00
C ASP A 156 10.97 -6.92 -5.43
N LYS A 157 9.85 -7.24 -4.76
CA LYS A 157 9.03 -8.42 -5.00
C LYS A 157 7.64 -8.10 -5.53
N ILE A 158 7.34 -6.83 -5.76
CA ILE A 158 6.01 -6.39 -6.21
C ILE A 158 6.05 -6.20 -7.73
N GLN A 159 5.17 -6.91 -8.44
CA GLN A 159 4.98 -6.76 -9.88
C GLN A 159 3.88 -5.76 -10.20
N SER A 160 2.79 -5.81 -9.45
CA SER A 160 1.66 -4.90 -9.61
C SER A 160 0.97 -4.62 -8.28
N VAL A 161 0.32 -3.46 -8.19
CA VAL A 161 -0.49 -3.05 -7.03
C VAL A 161 -1.78 -2.44 -7.53
N GLU A 162 -2.91 -3.02 -7.12
CA GLU A 162 -4.22 -2.40 -7.35
C GLU A 162 -4.54 -1.47 -6.18
N CYS A 163 -4.87 -0.23 -6.48
CA CYS A 163 -5.14 0.83 -5.51
C CYS A 163 -6.49 1.49 -5.75
N VAL A 164 -7.10 1.98 -4.67
CA VAL A 164 -8.18 2.98 -4.74
C VAL A 164 -7.53 4.34 -4.50
N LEU A 165 -7.58 5.22 -5.48
CA LEU A 165 -7.06 6.57 -5.37
C LEU A 165 -8.02 7.50 -4.60
N TYR A 166 -7.54 8.70 -4.25
CA TYR A 166 -8.29 9.69 -3.49
C TYR A 166 -9.60 10.14 -4.17
N ASP A 167 -9.66 10.09 -5.50
CA ASP A 167 -10.87 10.39 -6.27
C ASP A 167 -11.89 9.25 -6.31
N GLY A 168 -11.56 8.09 -5.72
CA GLY A 168 -12.35 6.88 -5.70
C GLY A 168 -12.10 5.96 -6.90
N SER A 169 -11.20 6.32 -7.82
CA SER A 169 -10.87 5.47 -8.96
C SER A 169 -10.06 4.24 -8.54
N LEU A 170 -10.34 3.12 -9.20
CA LEU A 170 -9.55 1.89 -9.09
C LEU A 170 -8.48 1.91 -10.17
N VAL A 171 -7.23 1.76 -9.77
CA VAL A 171 -6.08 1.76 -10.67
C VAL A 171 -5.16 0.58 -10.41
N LEU A 172 -4.55 0.07 -11.46
CA LEU A 172 -3.52 -0.97 -11.40
C LEU A 172 -2.17 -0.34 -11.79
N PHE A 173 -1.27 -0.22 -10.82
CA PHE A 173 0.11 0.18 -11.04
C PHE A 173 0.97 -1.06 -11.29
N GLU A 174 1.54 -1.11 -12.48
CA GLU A 174 2.41 -2.19 -12.96
C GLU A 174 3.37 -1.65 -14.03
N ALA A 175 4.27 -2.47 -14.54
CA ALA A 175 5.08 -2.11 -15.68
C ALA A 175 4.18 -1.94 -16.92
N LYS A 176 4.20 -0.75 -17.52
CA LYS A 176 3.39 -0.37 -18.70
C LYS A 176 4.26 0.34 -19.71
N GLU A 177 3.87 0.27 -20.98
CA GLU A 177 4.48 1.09 -22.03
C GLU A 177 3.99 2.54 -21.96
N MET A 178 4.79 3.48 -22.49
CA MET A 178 4.47 4.92 -22.48
C MET A 178 3.08 5.20 -23.06
N GLU A 179 2.74 4.58 -24.19
CA GLU A 179 1.45 4.77 -24.85
C GLU A 179 0.28 4.36 -23.96
N GLU A 180 0.42 3.30 -23.18
CA GLU A 180 -0.60 2.84 -22.24
C GLU A 180 -0.75 3.80 -21.05
N CYS A 181 0.36 4.39 -20.58
CA CYS A 181 0.33 5.36 -19.49
C CYS A 181 -0.42 6.65 -19.86
N PHE A 182 -0.43 7.04 -21.13
CA PHE A 182 -1.01 8.28 -21.60
C PHE A 182 -2.19 8.13 -22.58
N LYS A 183 -2.74 6.92 -22.72
CA LYS A 183 -3.90 6.66 -23.56
C LYS A 183 -5.13 7.42 -23.04
N LYS A 184 -5.65 8.34 -23.88
CA LYS A 184 -6.84 9.13 -23.53
C LYS A 184 -8.07 8.24 -23.34
N GLY A 185 -8.86 8.53 -22.29
CA GLY A 185 -10.16 7.90 -22.04
C GLY A 185 -10.12 6.53 -21.36
N SER A 186 -8.96 5.98 -21.03
CA SER A 186 -8.83 4.70 -20.33
C SER A 186 -8.49 4.83 -18.84
N LYS A 187 -8.24 6.04 -18.33
CA LYS A 187 -7.75 6.30 -16.97
C LYS A 187 -8.54 7.42 -16.33
N SER A 188 -8.57 7.42 -14.98
CA SER A 188 -9.06 8.55 -14.22
C SER A 188 -8.17 9.78 -14.44
N ASP A 189 -8.74 10.97 -14.29
CA ASP A 189 -7.96 12.19 -14.38
C ASP A 189 -6.80 12.20 -13.38
N LEU A 190 -6.99 11.66 -12.18
CA LEU A 190 -5.96 11.61 -11.15
C LEU A 190 -4.84 10.61 -11.51
N GLU A 191 -5.16 9.44 -12.05
CA GLU A 191 -4.15 8.49 -12.54
C GLU A 191 -3.28 9.13 -13.63
N HIS A 192 -3.91 9.82 -14.56
CA HIS A 192 -3.19 10.54 -15.62
C HIS A 192 -2.26 11.63 -15.05
N GLN A 193 -2.74 12.43 -14.10
CA GLN A 193 -1.94 13.47 -13.44
C GLN A 193 -0.75 12.87 -12.69
N ILE A 194 -0.90 11.72 -12.04
CA ILE A 194 0.19 11.03 -11.34
C ILE A 194 1.27 10.61 -12.34
N TYR A 195 0.92 9.98 -13.47
CA TYR A 195 1.89 9.61 -14.49
C TYR A 195 2.58 10.84 -15.09
N GLN A 196 1.82 11.89 -15.38
CA GLN A 196 2.38 13.15 -15.91
C GLN A 196 3.39 13.76 -14.91
N PHE A 197 3.01 13.90 -13.65
CA PHE A 197 3.86 14.46 -12.60
C PHE A 197 5.20 13.74 -12.47
N PHE A 198 5.17 12.40 -12.39
CA PHE A 198 6.40 11.62 -12.29
C PHE A 198 7.22 11.68 -13.58
N THR A 199 6.58 11.71 -14.74
CA THR A 199 7.28 11.86 -16.02
C THR A 199 8.01 13.19 -16.10
N GLU A 200 7.38 14.29 -15.69
CA GLU A 200 7.98 15.62 -15.64
C GLU A 200 9.19 15.65 -14.71
N ILE A 201 9.06 15.17 -13.46
CA ILE A 201 10.17 15.13 -12.49
C ILE A 201 11.32 14.27 -13.00
N LEU A 202 11.03 13.08 -13.53
CA LEU A 202 12.04 12.14 -13.96
C LEU A 202 12.70 12.51 -15.30
N SER A 203 12.08 13.42 -16.08
CA SER A 203 12.65 13.95 -17.32
C SER A 203 13.57 15.15 -17.11
N ASP A 204 13.43 15.84 -15.97
CA ASP A 204 14.20 17.06 -15.68
C ASP A 204 15.64 16.72 -15.29
N PRO A 205 16.68 17.28 -15.98
CA PRO A 205 18.09 16.98 -15.71
C PRO A 205 18.55 17.37 -14.29
N ASP A 206 18.02 18.47 -13.73
CA ASP A 206 18.42 18.94 -12.40
C ASP A 206 17.82 18.02 -11.32
N HIS A 207 16.57 17.59 -11.49
CA HIS A 207 15.97 16.58 -10.62
C HIS A 207 16.71 15.23 -10.73
N GLN A 208 17.06 14.79 -11.91
CA GLN A 208 17.85 13.55 -12.11
C GLN A 208 19.20 13.64 -11.39
N LYS A 209 19.89 14.78 -11.50
CA LYS A 209 21.16 15.01 -10.81
C LYS A 209 20.97 14.95 -9.29
N SER A 210 19.98 15.64 -8.75
CA SER A 210 19.67 15.65 -7.32
C SER A 210 19.36 14.25 -6.81
N ILE A 211 18.51 13.49 -7.50
CA ILE A 211 18.17 12.11 -7.14
C ILE A 211 19.44 11.24 -7.10
N ARG A 212 20.33 11.35 -8.10
CA ARG A 212 21.56 10.55 -8.15
C ARG A 212 22.58 10.91 -7.06
N THR A 213 22.59 12.17 -6.60
CA THR A 213 23.54 12.65 -5.59
C THR A 213 23.07 12.48 -4.16
N GLU A 214 21.77 12.69 -3.90
CA GLU A 214 21.22 12.75 -2.54
C GLU A 214 20.68 11.40 -2.05
N TYR A 215 20.29 10.51 -2.96
CA TYR A 215 19.85 9.18 -2.56
C TYR A 215 21.03 8.30 -2.09
N PRO A 216 20.78 7.39 -1.14
CA PRO A 216 21.80 6.46 -0.67
C PRO A 216 22.40 5.65 -1.83
N LYS A 217 23.70 5.32 -1.73
CA LYS A 217 24.38 4.50 -2.74
C LYS A 217 23.63 3.19 -3.00
N ALA A 218 23.64 2.71 -4.24
CA ALA A 218 22.96 1.47 -4.64
C ALA A 218 23.39 0.23 -3.83
N THR A 219 24.59 0.26 -3.22
CA THR A 219 25.07 -0.79 -2.31
C THR A 219 24.34 -0.84 -0.96
N VAL A 220 23.57 0.20 -0.61
CA VAL A 220 22.71 0.21 0.59
C VAL A 220 21.37 -0.38 0.23
N HIS A 221 21.21 -1.68 0.43
CA HIS A 221 20.00 -2.42 0.02
C HIS A 221 18.77 -2.18 0.92
N ARG A 222 18.99 -1.81 2.19
CA ARG A 222 17.91 -1.47 3.13
C ARG A 222 17.79 0.04 3.28
N ARG A 223 16.90 0.63 2.50
CA ARG A 223 16.61 2.05 2.56
C ARG A 223 15.11 2.30 2.41
N ASN A 224 14.54 3.09 3.30
CA ASN A 224 13.12 3.43 3.36
C ASN A 224 13.01 4.93 3.66
N THR A 225 13.40 5.78 2.71
CA THR A 225 13.47 7.24 2.85
C THR A 225 12.44 7.94 1.96
N GLY A 226 11.16 7.61 2.12
CA GLY A 226 10.08 8.13 1.30
C GLY A 226 9.93 7.38 -0.03
N TYR A 227 9.43 8.06 -1.06
CA TYR A 227 9.29 7.47 -2.38
C TYR A 227 10.65 7.06 -2.96
N ALA A 228 10.70 5.93 -3.66
CA ALA A 228 11.92 5.41 -4.27
C ALA A 228 12.22 6.11 -5.60
N LEU A 229 12.41 7.42 -5.60
CA LEU A 229 12.67 8.17 -6.83
C LEU A 229 13.92 7.68 -7.57
N ASP A 230 14.89 7.13 -6.86
CA ASP A 230 16.08 6.52 -7.46
C ASP A 230 15.76 5.22 -8.23
N ALA A 231 14.87 4.38 -7.70
CA ALA A 231 14.40 3.19 -8.40
C ALA A 231 13.55 3.57 -9.62
N LEU A 232 12.65 4.56 -9.46
CA LEU A 232 11.86 5.11 -10.55
C LEU A 232 12.73 5.71 -11.64
N LEU A 233 13.76 6.49 -11.27
CA LEU A 233 14.68 7.11 -12.23
C LEU A 233 15.48 6.07 -13.01
N ASN A 234 15.97 5.02 -12.36
CA ASN A 234 16.70 3.96 -13.04
C ASN A 234 15.81 3.28 -14.10
N HIS A 235 14.59 2.90 -13.71
CA HIS A 235 13.63 2.34 -14.67
C HIS A 235 13.29 3.32 -15.80
N PHE A 236 12.99 4.58 -15.45
CA PHE A 236 12.65 5.63 -16.42
C PHE A 236 13.79 5.91 -17.42
N THR A 237 15.03 5.83 -17.00
CA THR A 237 16.19 6.04 -17.88
C THR A 237 16.19 5.04 -19.02
N ASP A 238 15.85 3.79 -18.73
CA ASP A 238 15.87 2.69 -19.70
C ASP A 238 14.57 2.61 -20.53
N HIS A 239 13.42 2.85 -19.91
CA HIS A 239 12.09 2.61 -20.50
C HIS A 239 11.27 3.86 -20.79
N LYS A 240 11.68 5.04 -20.28
CA LYS A 240 10.98 6.33 -20.40
C LYS A 240 9.58 6.38 -19.77
N VAL A 241 9.26 5.42 -18.91
CA VAL A 241 7.98 5.31 -18.21
C VAL A 241 8.22 5.21 -16.71
N PRO A 242 7.49 5.95 -15.85
CA PRO A 242 7.55 5.76 -14.42
C PRO A 242 6.86 4.46 -14.01
N MET A 243 7.59 3.57 -13.35
CA MET A 243 7.08 2.29 -12.86
C MET A 243 6.51 2.47 -11.44
N LEU A 244 5.29 2.98 -11.34
CA LEU A 244 4.70 3.48 -10.08
C LEU A 244 4.48 2.40 -8.99
N ASN A 245 4.49 1.11 -9.33
CA ASN A 245 4.51 0.03 -8.34
C ASN A 245 5.84 -0.03 -7.55
N LEU A 246 6.87 0.72 -7.96
CA LEU A 246 8.16 0.87 -7.25
C LEU A 246 8.22 2.10 -6.34
N ALA A 247 7.24 2.99 -6.42
CA ALA A 247 7.24 4.27 -5.70
C ALA A 247 7.15 4.14 -4.18
#